data_45f28eccc424ddc70bfea8fbfd2fc615
#
_entry.id   45f28eccc424ddc70bfea8fbfd2fc615
#
_cell.length_a   1.000
_cell.length_b   1.000
_cell.length_c   1.000
_cell.angle_alpha   90.00
_cell.angle_beta   90.00
_cell.angle_gamma   90.00
#
_symmetry.space_group_name_H-M   'P 1'
#
loop_
_entity.id
_entity.type
_entity.pdbx_description
1 polymer ?
#
loop_
_entity_poly.entity_id
_entity_poly.type
_entity_poly.pdbx_seq_one_letter_code
_entity_poly.pdbx_strand_id
1 'polypeptide(L)'
;MSHLIILFFATFSASLMAIVFPGLVNITAAKTSAKKGKTNGIVFAFGASIIVSLQAYLGVIISKYLYRNPFVIDLLLKIALVVFAFFAIYFFILAKKNKHKNKVREMTIESNRIRTFFKGMLIAALNVLPIAYFCGMNAAWNISGWIKFQLWDILVFVVASGLGTFAMLYMYVFYFDKLESRTDNFSRYSDYILSGLMGLLLIITLIRLFYITY
;
A
#
# COMPACT_ATOMS: atom_id res chain seq x y z
N MET A 1 -17.67 11.76 -19.83
CA MET A 1 -16.82 10.58 -20.13
C MET A 1 -15.32 10.88 -19.98
N SER A 2 -14.82 12.03 -20.39
CA SER A 2 -13.38 12.38 -20.28
C SER A 2 -12.84 12.32 -18.83
N HIS A 3 -13.60 12.74 -17.81
CA HIS A 3 -13.14 12.72 -16.43
C HIS A 3 -12.93 11.29 -15.88
N LEU A 4 -13.76 10.31 -16.28
CA LEU A 4 -13.58 8.91 -15.87
C LEU A 4 -12.29 8.30 -16.42
N ILE A 5 -11.89 8.69 -17.65
CA ILE A 5 -10.65 8.26 -18.25
C ILE A 5 -9.45 8.83 -17.48
N ILE A 6 -9.50 10.12 -17.17
CA ILE A 6 -8.45 10.78 -16.36
C ILE A 6 -8.38 10.12 -14.97
N LEU A 7 -9.50 9.92 -14.32
CA LEU A 7 -9.59 9.26 -13.02
C LEU A 7 -8.98 7.85 -13.06
N PHE A 8 -9.29 7.08 -14.12
CA PHE A 8 -8.75 5.74 -14.31
C PHE A 8 -7.22 5.76 -14.41
N PHE A 9 -6.67 6.52 -15.33
CA PHE A 9 -5.21 6.54 -15.56
C PHE A 9 -4.45 7.15 -14.38
N ALA A 10 -4.98 8.20 -13.77
CA ALA A 10 -4.38 8.81 -12.58
C ALA A 10 -4.35 7.81 -11.41
N THR A 11 -5.47 7.12 -11.14
CA THR A 11 -5.56 6.13 -10.06
C THR A 11 -4.73 4.89 -10.36
N PHE A 12 -4.75 4.39 -11.60
CA PHE A 12 -3.91 3.28 -12.04
C PHE A 12 -2.43 3.57 -11.83
N SER A 13 -1.96 4.72 -12.32
CA SER A 13 -0.55 5.12 -12.19
C SER A 13 -0.15 5.34 -10.74
N ALA A 14 -1.00 5.99 -9.94
CA ALA A 14 -0.75 6.18 -8.52
C ALA A 14 -0.69 4.85 -7.75
N SER A 15 -1.58 3.90 -8.06
CA SER A 15 -1.59 2.56 -7.45
C SER A 15 -0.36 1.75 -7.84
N LEU A 16 0.08 1.86 -9.08
CA LEU A 16 1.31 1.25 -9.56
C LEU A 16 2.51 1.80 -8.80
N MET A 17 2.62 3.14 -8.67
CA MET A 17 3.69 3.81 -7.94
C MET A 17 3.73 3.47 -6.45
N ALA A 18 2.57 3.30 -5.81
CA ALA A 18 2.49 2.93 -4.39
C ALA A 18 3.18 1.60 -4.06
N ILE A 19 3.24 0.69 -5.04
CA ILE A 19 3.77 -0.66 -4.86
C ILE A 19 5.18 -0.81 -5.47
N VAL A 20 5.76 0.25 -6.03
CA VAL A 20 7.13 0.22 -6.58
C VAL A 20 8.16 -0.18 -5.50
N PHE A 21 7.94 0.24 -4.26
CA PHE A 21 8.85 -0.13 -3.18
C PHE A 21 8.61 -1.57 -2.71
N PRO A 22 9.67 -2.39 -2.59
CA PRO A 22 9.55 -3.78 -2.21
C PRO A 22 9.03 -3.92 -0.77
N GLY A 23 7.76 -4.30 -0.65
CA GLY A 23 7.10 -4.64 0.60
C GLY A 23 6.84 -6.14 0.74
N LEU A 24 6.20 -6.54 1.85
CA LEU A 24 5.92 -7.95 2.17
C LEU A 24 5.13 -8.65 1.04
N VAL A 25 4.12 -7.99 0.47
CA VAL A 25 3.28 -8.54 -0.61
C VAL A 25 4.11 -8.77 -1.88
N ASN A 26 4.89 -7.77 -2.29
CA ASN A 26 5.68 -7.80 -3.52
C ASN A 26 6.78 -8.88 -3.46
N ILE A 27 7.53 -8.89 -2.35
CA ILE A 27 8.58 -9.88 -2.11
C ILE A 27 7.99 -11.30 -2.05
N THR A 28 6.80 -11.46 -1.45
CA THR A 28 6.16 -12.78 -1.39
C THR A 28 5.65 -13.23 -2.76
N ALA A 29 5.10 -12.31 -3.58
CA ALA A 29 4.71 -12.61 -4.96
C ALA A 29 5.92 -13.12 -5.76
N ALA A 30 7.03 -12.40 -5.70
CA ALA A 30 8.27 -12.72 -6.36
C ALA A 30 8.87 -14.06 -5.89
N LYS A 31 8.99 -14.26 -4.56
CA LYS A 31 9.45 -15.55 -3.99
C LYS A 31 8.52 -16.71 -4.35
N THR A 32 7.22 -16.47 -4.44
CA THR A 32 6.26 -17.49 -4.87
C THR A 32 6.51 -17.86 -6.35
N SER A 33 6.78 -16.88 -7.20
CA SER A 33 7.16 -17.09 -8.59
C SER A 33 8.46 -17.90 -8.72
N ALA A 34 9.50 -17.50 -8.01
CA ALA A 34 10.81 -18.18 -8.06
C ALA A 34 10.74 -19.64 -7.56
N LYS A 35 9.99 -19.91 -6.46
CA LYS A 35 9.94 -21.23 -5.85
C LYS A 35 8.89 -22.17 -6.47
N LYS A 36 7.77 -21.65 -6.97
CA LYS A 36 6.60 -22.43 -7.42
C LYS A 36 6.22 -22.18 -8.87
N GLY A 37 7.04 -21.43 -9.59
CA GLY A 37 6.83 -21.06 -10.98
C GLY A 37 5.95 -19.81 -11.16
N LYS A 38 6.11 -19.16 -12.31
CA LYS A 38 5.49 -17.87 -12.66
C LYS A 38 3.97 -17.90 -12.54
N THR A 39 3.32 -19.00 -12.92
CA THR A 39 1.86 -19.16 -12.81
C THR A 39 1.38 -19.01 -11.37
N ASN A 40 2.08 -19.59 -10.39
CA ASN A 40 1.73 -19.44 -8.98
C ASN A 40 1.97 -18.01 -8.48
N GLY A 41 3.02 -17.33 -8.98
CA GLY A 41 3.26 -15.92 -8.72
C GLY A 41 2.11 -15.04 -9.22
N ILE A 42 1.61 -15.29 -10.44
CA ILE A 42 0.47 -14.57 -11.03
C ILE A 42 -0.81 -14.82 -10.22
N VAL A 43 -1.07 -16.08 -9.84
CA VAL A 43 -2.24 -16.43 -9.01
C VAL A 43 -2.20 -15.75 -7.66
N PHE A 44 -1.02 -15.67 -7.03
CA PHE A 44 -0.81 -14.90 -5.80
C PHE A 44 -1.10 -13.42 -6.01
N ALA A 45 -0.54 -12.82 -7.08
CA ALA A 45 -0.72 -11.42 -7.42
C ALA A 45 -2.20 -11.07 -7.64
N PHE A 46 -2.93 -11.95 -8.32
CA PHE A 46 -4.37 -11.79 -8.55
C PHE A 46 -5.17 -11.79 -7.25
N GLY A 47 -4.91 -12.76 -6.36
CA GLY A 47 -5.54 -12.80 -5.04
C GLY A 47 -5.24 -11.56 -4.19
N ALA A 48 -3.99 -11.09 -4.19
CA ALA A 48 -3.60 -9.89 -3.49
C ALA A 48 -4.31 -8.63 -4.04
N SER A 49 -4.43 -8.52 -5.38
CA SER A 49 -5.05 -7.37 -6.05
C SER A 49 -6.54 -7.25 -5.75
N ILE A 50 -7.26 -8.37 -5.59
CA ILE A 50 -8.66 -8.35 -5.17
C ILE A 50 -8.81 -7.71 -3.80
N ILE A 51 -7.97 -8.09 -2.85
CA ILE A 51 -8.00 -7.50 -1.50
C ILE A 51 -7.64 -6.02 -1.54
N VAL A 52 -6.65 -5.63 -2.35
CA VAL A 52 -6.29 -4.20 -2.50
C VAL A 52 -7.44 -3.41 -3.11
N SER A 53 -8.20 -3.97 -4.07
CA SER A 53 -9.43 -3.35 -4.58
C SER A 53 -10.47 -3.14 -3.48
N LEU A 54 -10.69 -4.14 -2.61
CA LEU A 54 -11.57 -3.99 -1.46
C LEU A 54 -11.07 -2.92 -0.46
N GLN A 55 -9.78 -2.87 -0.23
CA GLN A 55 -9.15 -1.84 0.62
C GLN A 55 -9.29 -0.45 0.00
N ALA A 56 -9.19 -0.32 -1.32
CA ALA A 56 -9.45 0.93 -2.04
C ALA A 56 -10.91 1.37 -1.87
N TYR A 57 -11.87 0.44 -1.96
CA TYR A 57 -13.27 0.71 -1.70
C TYR A 57 -13.51 1.19 -0.26
N LEU A 58 -12.91 0.52 0.74
CA LEU A 58 -12.95 0.98 2.13
C LEU A 58 -12.34 2.38 2.28
N GLY A 59 -11.24 2.66 1.58
CA GLY A 59 -10.62 3.99 1.53
C GLY A 59 -11.59 5.07 1.01
N VAL A 60 -12.38 4.75 -0.03
CA VAL A 60 -13.43 5.65 -0.54
C VAL A 60 -14.51 5.92 0.51
N ILE A 61 -15.01 4.87 1.18
CA ILE A 61 -16.04 5.01 2.22
C ILE A 61 -15.53 5.91 3.35
N ILE A 62 -14.32 5.66 3.82
CA ILE A 62 -13.69 6.47 4.88
C ILE A 62 -13.50 7.91 4.42
N SER A 63 -12.97 8.14 3.21
CA SER A 63 -12.79 9.47 2.64
C SER A 63 -14.11 10.23 2.54
N LYS A 64 -15.17 9.58 2.06
CA LYS A 64 -16.52 10.15 1.98
C LYS A 64 -17.08 10.51 3.36
N TYR A 65 -16.87 9.67 4.35
CA TYR A 65 -17.28 9.93 5.73
C TYR A 65 -16.53 11.13 6.32
N LEU A 66 -15.22 11.20 6.13
CA LEU A 66 -14.38 12.32 6.59
C LEU A 66 -14.78 13.65 5.93
N TYR A 67 -15.08 13.62 4.64
CA TYR A 67 -15.54 14.80 3.91
C TYR A 67 -16.86 15.38 4.50
N ARG A 68 -17.76 14.50 4.96
CA ARG A 68 -19.03 14.89 5.59
C ARG A 68 -18.90 15.30 7.06
N ASN A 69 -17.81 14.94 7.71
CA ASN A 69 -17.58 15.15 9.14
C ASN A 69 -16.18 15.76 9.38
N PRO A 70 -15.98 17.04 9.06
CA PRO A 70 -14.65 17.69 9.19
C PRO A 70 -14.08 17.63 10.62
N PHE A 71 -14.94 17.64 11.64
CA PHE A 71 -14.54 17.51 13.05
C PHE A 71 -13.74 16.23 13.33
N VAL A 72 -14.05 15.13 12.62
CA VAL A 72 -13.35 13.84 12.76
C VAL A 72 -11.91 13.95 12.26
N ILE A 73 -11.63 14.83 11.30
CA ILE A 73 -10.28 15.06 10.76
C ILE A 73 -9.36 15.58 11.84
N ASP A 74 -9.82 16.52 12.66
CA ASP A 74 -9.07 17.09 13.77
C ASP A 74 -8.67 16.04 14.82
N LEU A 75 -9.63 15.18 15.18
CA LEU A 75 -9.38 14.07 16.09
C LEU A 75 -8.37 13.08 15.49
N LEU A 76 -8.52 12.74 14.20
CA LEU A 76 -7.60 11.83 13.52
C LEU A 76 -6.19 12.41 13.40
N LEU A 77 -6.03 13.71 13.19
CA LEU A 77 -4.72 14.37 13.16
C LEU A 77 -4.00 14.26 14.51
N LYS A 78 -4.72 14.44 15.61
CA LYS A 78 -4.17 14.26 16.97
C LYS A 78 -3.75 12.82 17.24
N ILE A 79 -4.57 11.85 16.83
CA ILE A 79 -4.24 10.41 16.92
C ILE A 79 -3.04 10.09 16.03
N ALA A 80 -3.03 10.58 14.77
CA ALA A 80 -1.96 10.33 13.81
C ALA A 80 -0.61 10.85 14.34
N LEU A 81 -0.59 11.97 15.04
CA LEU A 81 0.63 12.52 15.65
C LEU A 81 1.25 11.54 16.64
N VAL A 82 0.43 10.96 17.53
CA VAL A 82 0.89 9.95 18.52
C VAL A 82 1.38 8.70 17.81
N VAL A 83 0.63 8.23 16.79
CA VAL A 83 0.95 7.03 16.02
C VAL A 83 2.25 7.21 15.22
N PHE A 84 2.43 8.35 14.55
CA PHE A 84 3.65 8.64 13.80
C PHE A 84 4.87 8.78 14.70
N ALA A 85 4.73 9.40 15.87
CA ALA A 85 5.79 9.49 16.87
C ALA A 85 6.20 8.08 17.35
N PHE A 86 5.22 7.23 17.67
CA PHE A 86 5.46 5.86 18.10
C PHE A 86 6.18 5.05 17.01
N PHE A 87 5.71 5.07 15.78
CA PHE A 87 6.32 4.33 14.68
C PHE A 87 7.70 4.88 14.28
N ALA A 88 7.91 6.20 14.33
CA ALA A 88 9.22 6.79 14.07
C ALA A 88 10.27 6.25 15.05
N ILE A 89 9.94 6.24 16.35
CA ILE A 89 10.80 5.70 17.40
C ILE A 89 10.98 4.18 17.24
N TYR A 90 9.89 3.45 17.00
CA TYR A 90 9.90 2.00 16.84
C TYR A 90 10.81 1.56 15.68
N PHE A 91 10.64 2.15 14.49
CA PHE A 91 11.45 1.82 13.33
C PHE A 91 12.91 2.26 13.50
N PHE A 92 13.16 3.37 14.18
CA PHE A 92 14.51 3.80 14.50
C PHE A 92 15.24 2.81 15.42
N ILE A 93 14.54 2.31 16.47
CA ILE A 93 15.10 1.28 17.36
C ILE A 93 15.32 -0.03 16.60
N LEU A 94 14.36 -0.42 15.74
CA LEU A 94 14.44 -1.62 14.92
C LEU A 94 15.60 -1.56 13.94
N ALA A 95 15.79 -0.42 13.28
CA ALA A 95 16.92 -0.17 12.37
C ALA A 95 18.29 -0.34 13.09
N LYS A 96 18.34 0.09 14.35
CA LYS A 96 19.57 -0.02 15.17
C LYS A 96 19.83 -1.46 15.65
N LYS A 97 18.74 -2.23 15.88
CA LYS A 97 18.82 -3.65 16.32
C LYS A 97 19.07 -4.63 15.18
N ASN A 98 18.54 -4.36 13.98
CA ASN A 98 18.62 -5.28 12.84
C ASN A 98 20.01 -5.32 12.17
N LYS A 99 21.05 -5.61 12.96
CA LYS A 99 22.36 -6.04 12.42
C LYS A 99 22.38 -7.52 11.99
N HIS A 100 21.34 -8.30 12.29
CA HIS A 100 21.25 -9.72 11.94
C HIS A 100 19.91 -10.06 11.28
N LYS A 101 19.98 -10.51 10.04
CA LYS A 101 18.87 -11.07 9.26
C LYS A 101 18.31 -12.31 9.97
N ASN A 102 17.07 -12.27 10.40
CA ASN A 102 16.29 -13.48 10.55
C ASN A 102 15.87 -13.97 9.17
N LYS A 103 16.54 -15.03 8.68
CA LYS A 103 16.02 -15.82 7.55
C LYS A 103 14.62 -16.26 7.91
N VAL A 104 13.64 -15.75 7.20
CA VAL A 104 12.25 -16.24 7.28
C VAL A 104 12.31 -17.73 6.97
N ARG A 105 11.92 -18.55 7.94
CA ARG A 105 11.93 -20.01 7.86
C ARG A 105 11.13 -20.44 6.64
N GLU A 106 11.82 -21.09 5.71
CA GLU A 106 11.24 -21.56 4.46
C GLU A 106 10.29 -22.74 4.74
N MET A 107 9.01 -22.46 4.77
CA MET A 107 8.03 -23.53 4.66
C MET A 107 7.95 -23.96 3.19
N THR A 108 8.48 -25.12 2.88
CA THR A 108 8.22 -25.87 1.66
C THR A 108 6.73 -26.24 1.64
N ILE A 109 5.97 -25.56 0.80
CA ILE A 109 4.53 -25.80 0.68
C ILE A 109 4.26 -26.28 -0.74
N GLU A 110 3.56 -27.42 -0.85
CA GLU A 110 3.06 -27.99 -2.09
C GLU A 110 2.42 -26.94 -3.01
N SER A 111 2.61 -27.12 -4.34
CA SER A 111 2.17 -26.20 -5.39
C SER A 111 0.66 -26.31 -5.63
N ASN A 112 -0.16 -25.93 -4.66
CA ASN A 112 -1.61 -25.80 -4.85
C ASN A 112 -1.96 -24.36 -5.21
N ARG A 113 -2.52 -24.13 -6.42
CA ARG A 113 -2.89 -22.80 -6.94
C ARG A 113 -3.95 -22.12 -6.06
N ILE A 114 -4.95 -22.86 -5.60
CA ILE A 114 -6.02 -22.35 -4.74
C ILE A 114 -5.42 -21.83 -3.43
N ARG A 115 -4.56 -22.61 -2.80
CA ARG A 115 -3.86 -22.19 -1.57
C ARG A 115 -2.99 -20.98 -1.80
N THR A 116 -2.36 -20.87 -2.98
CA THR A 116 -1.52 -19.73 -3.35
C THR A 116 -2.37 -18.46 -3.54
N PHE A 117 -3.54 -18.57 -4.13
CA PHE A 117 -4.51 -17.49 -4.27
C PHE A 117 -4.93 -16.93 -2.92
N PHE A 118 -5.42 -17.81 -2.03
CA PHE A 118 -5.82 -17.38 -0.68
C PHE A 118 -4.65 -16.85 0.15
N LYS A 119 -3.43 -17.35 -0.06
CA LYS A 119 -2.23 -16.79 0.56
C LYS A 119 -1.98 -15.35 0.10
N GLY A 120 -2.19 -15.05 -1.19
CA GLY A 120 -2.10 -13.68 -1.72
C GLY A 120 -3.12 -12.76 -1.05
N MET A 121 -4.38 -13.22 -0.96
CA MET A 121 -5.44 -12.48 -0.26
C MET A 121 -5.08 -12.22 1.21
N LEU A 122 -4.66 -13.25 1.94
CA LEU A 122 -4.36 -13.14 3.37
C LEU A 122 -3.21 -12.16 3.63
N ILE A 123 -2.11 -12.26 2.88
CA ILE A 123 -0.96 -11.37 3.08
C ILE A 123 -1.31 -9.93 2.71
N ALA A 124 -2.12 -9.71 1.67
CA ALA A 124 -2.61 -8.37 1.34
C ALA A 124 -3.59 -7.84 2.41
N ALA A 125 -4.46 -8.68 2.96
CA ALA A 125 -5.40 -8.29 4.01
C ALA A 125 -4.71 -7.86 5.32
N LEU A 126 -3.59 -8.49 5.65
CA LEU A 126 -2.77 -8.12 6.82
C LEU A 126 -2.06 -6.76 6.64
N ASN A 127 -1.91 -6.30 5.43
CA ASN A 127 -1.35 -4.98 5.13
C ASN A 127 -2.47 -3.95 5.08
N VAL A 128 -2.69 -3.21 6.15
CA VAL A 128 -3.74 -2.18 6.24
C VAL A 128 -3.33 -0.82 5.64
N LEU A 129 -2.05 -0.62 5.29
CA LEU A 129 -1.55 0.63 4.75
C LEU A 129 -2.25 1.09 3.46
N PRO A 130 -2.64 0.19 2.52
CA PRO A 130 -3.38 0.59 1.34
C PRO A 130 -4.71 1.30 1.65
N ILE A 131 -5.39 0.97 2.74
CA ILE A 131 -6.64 1.65 3.13
C ILE A 131 -6.38 3.14 3.37
N ALA A 132 -5.36 3.47 4.17
CA ALA A 132 -5.01 4.84 4.45
C ALA A 132 -4.51 5.57 3.19
N TYR A 133 -3.70 4.90 2.36
CA TYR A 133 -3.22 5.43 1.09
C TYR A 133 -4.37 5.79 0.15
N PHE A 134 -5.29 4.86 -0.10
CA PHE A 134 -6.43 5.10 -0.99
C PHE A 134 -7.44 6.09 -0.42
N CYS A 135 -7.59 6.16 0.91
CA CYS A 135 -8.38 7.20 1.56
C CYS A 135 -7.80 8.59 1.26
N GLY A 136 -6.50 8.79 1.47
CA GLY A 136 -5.82 10.05 1.19
C GLY A 136 -5.84 10.41 -0.30
N MET A 137 -5.59 9.44 -1.18
CA MET A 137 -5.64 9.62 -2.62
C MET A 137 -7.04 10.00 -3.10
N ASN A 138 -8.08 9.33 -2.59
CA ASN A 138 -9.46 9.65 -2.91
C ASN A 138 -9.84 11.06 -2.45
N ALA A 139 -9.39 11.47 -1.26
CA ALA A 139 -9.59 12.83 -0.79
C ALA A 139 -8.90 13.86 -1.70
N ALA A 140 -7.68 13.59 -2.16
CA ALA A 140 -6.95 14.46 -3.10
C ALA A 140 -7.67 14.57 -4.45
N TRP A 141 -8.16 13.45 -5.00
CA TRP A 141 -8.94 13.44 -6.24
C TRP A 141 -10.28 14.15 -6.11
N ASN A 142 -10.89 14.12 -4.91
CA ASN A 142 -12.12 14.86 -4.65
C ASN A 142 -11.87 16.38 -4.64
N ILE A 143 -10.81 16.83 -3.98
CA ILE A 143 -10.42 18.27 -3.97
C ILE A 143 -10.10 18.74 -5.40
N SER A 144 -9.46 17.92 -6.22
CA SER A 144 -9.16 18.22 -7.62
C SER A 144 -10.39 18.12 -8.56
N GLY A 145 -11.56 17.74 -8.05
CA GLY A 145 -12.79 17.58 -8.83
C GLY A 145 -12.81 16.34 -9.73
N TRP A 146 -11.84 15.44 -9.60
CA TRP A 146 -11.75 14.23 -10.41
C TRP A 146 -12.66 13.10 -9.92
N ILE A 147 -13.05 13.09 -8.65
CA ILE A 147 -14.00 12.14 -8.08
C ILE A 147 -15.12 12.89 -7.34
N LYS A 148 -16.37 12.53 -7.60
CA LYS A 148 -17.57 13.16 -7.03
C LYS A 148 -18.38 12.20 -6.14
N PHE A 149 -17.81 11.07 -5.76
CA PHE A 149 -18.46 10.00 -5.01
C PHE A 149 -19.71 9.40 -5.68
N GLN A 150 -19.85 9.57 -7.02
CA GLN A 150 -20.85 8.89 -7.81
C GLN A 150 -20.45 7.40 -7.99
N LEU A 151 -21.43 6.56 -8.27
CA LEU A 151 -21.19 5.12 -8.43
C LEU A 151 -20.10 4.82 -9.46
N TRP A 152 -20.14 5.47 -10.61
CA TRP A 152 -19.17 5.26 -11.68
C TRP A 152 -17.76 5.71 -11.31
N ASP A 153 -17.63 6.82 -10.58
CA ASP A 153 -16.33 7.28 -10.09
C ASP A 153 -15.71 6.26 -9.11
N ILE A 154 -16.55 5.73 -8.20
CA ILE A 154 -16.11 4.73 -7.22
C ILE A 154 -15.69 3.45 -7.92
N LEU A 155 -16.48 2.96 -8.88
CA LEU A 155 -16.15 1.75 -9.63
C LEU A 155 -14.85 1.90 -10.41
N VAL A 156 -14.68 3.02 -11.12
CA VAL A 156 -13.45 3.31 -11.88
C VAL A 156 -12.25 3.38 -10.95
N PHE A 157 -12.37 4.06 -9.81
CA PHE A 157 -11.30 4.17 -8.83
C PHE A 157 -10.88 2.80 -8.28
N VAL A 158 -11.84 1.96 -7.87
CA VAL A 158 -11.59 0.63 -7.31
C VAL A 158 -10.97 -0.31 -8.34
N VAL A 159 -11.51 -0.32 -9.57
CA VAL A 159 -10.97 -1.16 -10.65
C VAL A 159 -9.57 -0.72 -11.03
N ALA A 160 -9.33 0.58 -11.21
CA ALA A 160 -8.02 1.12 -11.54
C ALA A 160 -6.99 0.82 -10.46
N SER A 161 -7.39 0.90 -9.17
CA SER A 161 -6.52 0.54 -8.03
C SER A 161 -6.08 -0.92 -8.07
N GLY A 162 -7.03 -1.83 -8.31
CA GLY A 162 -6.73 -3.26 -8.41
C GLY A 162 -5.85 -3.60 -9.62
N LEU A 163 -6.14 -3.00 -10.77
CA LEU A 163 -5.38 -3.23 -12.00
C LEU A 163 -3.95 -2.67 -11.89
N GLY A 164 -3.78 -1.48 -11.31
CA GLY A 164 -2.45 -0.89 -11.09
C GLY A 164 -1.61 -1.75 -10.12
N THR A 165 -2.25 -2.23 -9.04
CA THR A 165 -1.64 -3.18 -8.11
C THR A 165 -1.23 -4.48 -8.80
N PHE A 166 -2.15 -5.08 -9.58
CA PHE A 166 -1.88 -6.31 -10.30
C PHE A 166 -0.73 -6.15 -11.30
N ALA A 167 -0.74 -5.07 -12.08
CA ALA A 167 0.31 -4.78 -13.06
C ALA A 167 1.68 -4.72 -12.41
N MET A 168 1.79 -4.04 -11.26
CA MET A 168 3.07 -3.95 -10.55
C MET A 168 3.50 -5.29 -9.96
N LEU A 169 2.59 -6.03 -9.32
CA LEU A 169 2.90 -7.36 -8.80
C LEU A 169 3.28 -8.34 -9.92
N TYR A 170 2.64 -8.22 -11.09
CA TYR A 170 3.00 -8.99 -12.28
C TYR A 170 4.45 -8.69 -12.71
N MET A 171 4.86 -7.43 -12.70
CA MET A 171 6.25 -7.06 -12.97
C MET A 171 7.21 -7.70 -11.94
N TYR A 172 6.86 -7.70 -10.65
CA TYR A 172 7.65 -8.38 -9.62
C TYR A 172 7.79 -9.89 -9.86
N VAL A 173 6.74 -10.55 -10.35
CA VAL A 173 6.74 -12.00 -10.66
C VAL A 173 7.74 -12.34 -11.78
N PHE A 174 7.95 -11.44 -12.74
CA PHE A 174 8.79 -11.69 -13.92
C PHE A 174 10.21 -11.16 -13.80
N TYR A 175 10.42 -10.07 -13.07
CA TYR A 175 11.70 -9.36 -13.02
C TYR A 175 12.44 -9.48 -11.68
N PHE A 176 11.98 -10.36 -10.80
CA PHE A 176 12.54 -10.50 -9.45
C PHE A 176 14.02 -10.84 -9.42
N ASP A 177 14.49 -11.72 -10.31
CA ASP A 177 15.90 -12.15 -10.36
C ASP A 177 16.87 -10.96 -10.56
N LYS A 178 16.40 -9.92 -11.30
CA LYS A 178 17.14 -8.65 -11.47
C LYS A 178 16.98 -7.70 -10.28
N LEU A 179 15.92 -7.85 -9.52
CA LEU A 179 15.60 -7.00 -8.36
C LEU A 179 16.20 -7.55 -7.05
N GLU A 180 16.45 -8.85 -6.97
CA GLU A 180 16.93 -9.52 -5.73
C GLU A 180 18.27 -8.95 -5.28
N SER A 181 19.22 -8.71 -6.18
CA SER A 181 20.51 -8.11 -5.88
C SER A 181 20.42 -6.67 -5.33
N ARG A 182 19.36 -5.93 -5.73
CA ARG A 182 19.08 -4.58 -5.21
C ARG A 182 18.21 -4.61 -3.94
N THR A 183 17.38 -5.63 -3.78
CA THR A 183 16.45 -5.78 -2.65
C THR A 183 17.18 -6.07 -1.34
N ASP A 184 18.31 -6.77 -1.37
CA ASP A 184 19.13 -7.04 -0.17
C ASP A 184 19.69 -5.76 0.44
N ASN A 185 20.15 -4.82 -0.39
CA ASN A 185 20.60 -3.51 0.09
C ASN A 185 19.42 -2.63 0.54
N PHE A 186 18.31 -2.66 -0.17
CA PHE A 186 17.10 -1.89 0.20
C PHE A 186 16.49 -2.40 1.52
N SER A 187 16.40 -3.72 1.72
CA SER A 187 15.92 -4.31 2.97
C SER A 187 16.76 -3.90 4.18
N ARG A 188 18.06 -3.64 3.98
CA ARG A 188 18.97 -3.19 5.05
C ARG A 188 18.71 -1.76 5.50
N TYR A 189 18.25 -0.90 4.57
CA TYR A 189 17.97 0.51 4.85
C TYR A 189 16.47 0.80 5.01
N SER A 190 15.59 -0.18 4.77
CA SER A 190 14.14 0.03 4.79
C SER A 190 13.63 0.57 6.13
N ASP A 191 14.17 0.08 7.25
CA ASP A 191 13.76 0.53 8.59
C ASP A 191 14.17 2.00 8.84
N TYR A 192 15.34 2.43 8.33
CA TYR A 192 15.77 3.84 8.40
C TYR A 192 14.91 4.74 7.50
N ILE A 193 14.58 4.26 6.29
CA ILE A 193 13.71 4.99 5.36
C ILE A 193 12.31 5.14 5.94
N LEU A 194 11.76 4.07 6.54
CA LEU A 194 10.45 4.09 7.21
C LEU A 194 10.46 5.04 8.42
N SER A 195 11.51 5.01 9.24
CA SER A 195 11.67 5.93 10.37
C SER A 195 11.72 7.39 9.90
N GLY A 196 12.49 7.68 8.85
CA GLY A 196 12.59 9.02 8.26
C GLY A 196 11.26 9.49 7.69
N LEU A 197 10.53 8.61 6.99
CA LEU A 197 9.21 8.91 6.45
C LEU A 197 8.20 9.21 7.57
N MET A 198 8.18 8.41 8.63
CA MET A 198 7.29 8.64 9.78
C MET A 198 7.64 9.93 10.52
N GLY A 199 8.94 10.26 10.64
CA GLY A 199 9.40 11.53 11.19
C GLY A 199 8.95 12.72 10.34
N LEU A 200 9.04 12.63 9.02
CA LEU A 200 8.58 13.66 8.11
C LEU A 200 7.05 13.85 8.20
N LEU A 201 6.28 12.76 8.25
CA LEU A 201 4.83 12.83 8.43
C LEU A 201 4.44 13.43 9.77
N LEU A 202 5.19 13.16 10.83
CA LEU A 202 5.01 13.77 12.14
C LEU A 202 5.22 15.29 12.08
N ILE A 203 6.27 15.77 11.43
CA ILE A 203 6.56 17.19 11.26
C ILE A 203 5.44 17.87 10.46
N ILE A 204 5.01 17.29 9.34
CA ILE A 204 3.90 17.81 8.52
C ILE A 204 2.62 17.90 9.34
N THR A 205 2.32 16.87 10.15
CA THR A 205 1.12 16.83 10.98
C THR A 205 1.17 17.88 12.08
N LEU A 206 2.33 18.11 12.70
CA LEU A 206 2.54 19.19 13.67
C LEU A 206 2.31 20.56 13.04
N ILE A 207 2.93 20.83 11.89
CA ILE A 207 2.76 22.11 11.18
C ILE A 207 1.27 22.33 10.87
N ARG A 208 0.57 21.31 10.37
CA ARG A 208 -0.86 21.40 10.05
C ARG A 208 -1.71 21.68 11.28
N LEU A 209 -1.41 21.05 12.41
CA LEU A 209 -2.11 21.27 13.67
C LEU A 209 -1.92 22.72 14.18
N PHE A 210 -0.72 23.26 14.07
CA PHE A 210 -0.45 24.67 14.40
C PHE A 210 -1.22 25.64 13.48
N TYR A 211 -1.28 25.37 12.17
CA TYR A 211 -2.01 26.24 11.22
C TYR A 211 -3.54 26.18 11.37
N ILE A 212 -4.10 25.10 11.93
CA ILE A 212 -5.56 24.97 12.15
C ILE A 212 -5.96 25.59 13.50
N THR A 213 -5.02 25.68 14.45
CA THR A 213 -5.31 26.21 15.82
C THR A 213 -5.13 27.74 15.92
N TYR A 214 -4.54 28.37 14.91
CA TYR A 214 -4.41 29.83 14.75
C TYR A 214 -5.10 30.32 13.48
#